data_fc03fc0e9f91ee73f445b1eb57f3be2a
#
_entry.id   fc03fc0e9f91ee73f445b1eb57f3be2a
#
_cell.length_a   1.000
_cell.length_b   1.000
_cell.length_c   1.000
_cell.angle_alpha   90.00
_cell.angle_beta   90.00
_cell.angle_gamma   90.00
#
_symmetry.space_group_name_H-M   'P 1'
#
loop_
_entity.id
_entity.type
_entity.pdbx_description
1 polymer ?
#
loop_
_entity_poly.entity_id
_entity_poly.type
_entity_poly.pdbx_seq_one_letter_code
_entity_poly.pdbx_strand_id
1 'polypeptide(L)'
;MSTIKADALTTKSDNTDLTITGHGSGVPNIEAGFKVGGSAGVPTASIQDDAITLAKMADDAVGVAQLSATGTASSSVFLRGDNAWAAAGGGKVGQIVSAQYTEYNTYASPGSWTDVNPGSAFTVTITPAATSSKILVLSTSNWGAVTYGHIRLVRDSTVIGVGTSVGSRLATSSNALYCFDNEHVTHAAPIMWMDSPSSTSALVYKLQIIDDHSEGLMRLNGSTDNVDAVYSGVPVSTIHCLEITA
;
A
#
# COMPACT_ATOMS: atom_id res chain seq x y z
N MET A 1 -45.70 -55.93 -3.44
CA MET A 1 -45.06 -55.02 -2.46
C MET A 1 -45.62 -55.37 -1.10
N SER A 2 -44.76 -55.68 -0.14
CA SER A 2 -45.20 -55.93 1.26
C SER A 2 -45.14 -54.58 2.01
N THR A 3 -46.23 -54.23 2.66
CA THR A 3 -46.34 -52.98 3.43
C THR A 3 -46.58 -53.35 4.89
N ILE A 4 -45.75 -52.84 5.80
CA ILE A 4 -45.99 -52.86 7.22
C ILE A 4 -46.65 -51.55 7.62
N LYS A 5 -47.88 -51.59 8.15
CA LYS A 5 -48.55 -50.45 8.75
C LYS A 5 -48.53 -50.63 10.26
N ALA A 6 -47.79 -49.78 10.96
CA ALA A 6 -47.71 -49.83 12.42
C ALA A 6 -47.63 -48.37 12.96
N ASP A 7 -48.27 -48.12 14.09
CA ASP A 7 -48.14 -46.82 14.79
C ASP A 7 -46.76 -46.66 15.44
N ALA A 8 -46.07 -47.75 15.73
CA ALA A 8 -44.70 -47.78 16.20
C ALA A 8 -44.00 -49.10 15.85
N LEU A 9 -42.75 -49.01 15.49
CA LEU A 9 -41.82 -50.14 15.44
C LEU A 9 -40.84 -49.98 16.59
N THR A 10 -40.86 -50.95 17.52
CA THR A 10 -39.97 -50.94 18.70
C THR A 10 -39.18 -52.21 18.75
N THR A 11 -37.98 -52.18 19.32
CA THR A 11 -37.21 -53.41 19.61
C THR A 11 -37.83 -54.18 20.79
N LYS A 12 -37.69 -55.48 20.79
CA LYS A 12 -38.28 -56.36 21.81
C LYS A 12 -37.57 -56.29 23.16
N SER A 13 -36.37 -55.75 23.22
CA SER A 13 -35.58 -55.60 24.45
C SER A 13 -34.96 -54.23 24.52
N ASP A 14 -34.82 -53.69 25.73
CA ASP A 14 -34.08 -52.47 26.02
C ASP A 14 -32.62 -52.66 25.60
N ASN A 15 -32.02 -51.71 24.96
CA ASN A 15 -30.63 -51.68 24.45
C ASN A 15 -30.32 -52.50 23.17
N THR A 16 -31.28 -52.80 22.31
CA THR A 16 -31.03 -53.33 20.97
C THR A 16 -31.45 -52.32 19.90
N ASP A 17 -30.59 -52.16 18.91
CA ASP A 17 -30.88 -51.25 17.79
C ASP A 17 -31.93 -51.85 16.87
N LEU A 18 -32.87 -51.03 16.38
CA LEU A 18 -33.71 -51.36 15.26
C LEU A 18 -32.94 -51.22 13.97
N THR A 19 -32.58 -52.32 13.34
CA THR A 19 -31.88 -52.31 12.06
C THR A 19 -32.86 -52.35 10.91
N ILE A 20 -32.86 -51.33 10.05
CA ILE A 20 -33.61 -51.30 8.81
C ILE A 20 -32.63 -51.39 7.66
N THR A 21 -32.63 -52.53 6.98
CA THR A 21 -31.71 -52.80 5.86
C THR A 21 -32.48 -53.00 4.57
N GLY A 22 -31.93 -52.54 3.47
CA GLY A 22 -32.43 -52.84 2.13
C GLY A 22 -32.01 -54.26 1.72
N HIS A 23 -32.79 -54.93 0.90
CA HIS A 23 -32.42 -56.23 0.31
C HIS A 23 -31.52 -56.01 -0.91
N GLY A 24 -30.40 -56.71 -0.97
CA GLY A 24 -29.42 -56.53 -2.05
C GLY A 24 -28.74 -55.17 -2.00
N SER A 25 -28.77 -54.41 -3.11
CA SER A 25 -28.21 -53.04 -3.19
C SER A 25 -29.21 -51.94 -2.80
N GLY A 26 -30.41 -52.32 -2.35
CA GLY A 26 -31.40 -51.34 -1.91
C GLY A 26 -31.00 -50.63 -0.63
N VAL A 27 -31.30 -49.33 -0.51
CA VAL A 27 -31.14 -48.55 0.69
C VAL A 27 -32.50 -48.20 1.30
N PRO A 28 -32.64 -48.11 2.64
CA PRO A 28 -33.86 -47.63 3.25
C PRO A 28 -34.20 -46.22 2.77
N ASN A 29 -35.43 -46.00 2.31
CA ASN A 29 -35.92 -44.67 1.93
C ASN A 29 -36.83 -44.18 3.05
N ILE A 30 -36.46 -43.05 3.65
CA ILE A 30 -37.23 -42.35 4.70
C ILE A 30 -37.74 -41.05 4.09
N GLU A 31 -39.05 -41.02 3.66
CA GLU A 31 -39.54 -39.92 2.82
C GLU A 31 -39.74 -38.65 3.57
N ALA A 32 -40.53 -38.54 4.59
CA ALA A 32 -40.78 -37.31 5.28
C ALA A 32 -40.76 -37.44 6.80
N GLY A 33 -40.34 -36.40 7.50
CA GLY A 33 -40.44 -36.32 8.94
C GLY A 33 -39.44 -37.17 9.72
N PHE A 34 -38.24 -37.45 9.17
CA PHE A 34 -37.17 -38.13 9.89
C PHE A 34 -36.75 -37.36 11.15
N LYS A 35 -36.83 -38.00 12.32
CA LYS A 35 -36.44 -37.46 13.60
C LYS A 35 -35.45 -38.39 14.29
N VAL A 36 -34.39 -37.85 14.87
CA VAL A 36 -33.43 -38.57 15.73
C VAL A 36 -33.55 -37.99 17.13
N GLY A 37 -33.83 -38.82 18.11
CA GLY A 37 -33.98 -38.38 19.51
C GLY A 37 -35.12 -37.40 19.75
N GLY A 38 -36.22 -37.48 18.92
CA GLY A 38 -37.36 -36.55 19.02
C GLY A 38 -37.18 -35.23 18.26
N SER A 39 -35.99 -34.92 17.78
CA SER A 39 -35.71 -33.74 17.00
C SER A 39 -35.79 -34.01 15.51
N ALA A 40 -36.24 -33.03 14.72
CA ALA A 40 -36.23 -33.10 13.27
C ALA A 40 -34.77 -33.09 12.75
N GLY A 41 -34.44 -34.00 11.82
CA GLY A 41 -33.10 -34.11 11.25
C GLY A 41 -32.15 -34.99 12.10
N VAL A 42 -30.86 -34.93 11.77
CA VAL A 42 -29.79 -35.65 12.48
C VAL A 42 -29.16 -34.74 13.50
N PRO A 43 -29.16 -35.04 14.80
CA PRO A 43 -28.47 -34.23 15.80
C PRO A 43 -26.96 -34.12 15.51
N THR A 44 -26.37 -33.01 15.85
CA THR A 44 -24.92 -32.75 15.62
C THR A 44 -24.02 -33.83 16.20
N ALA A 45 -24.38 -34.34 17.41
CA ALA A 45 -23.64 -35.43 18.07
C ALA A 45 -23.70 -36.77 17.33
N SER A 46 -24.62 -36.93 16.37
CA SER A 46 -24.74 -38.13 15.55
C SER A 46 -23.98 -38.03 14.23
N ILE A 47 -23.36 -36.89 13.92
CA ILE A 47 -22.51 -36.70 12.76
C ILE A 47 -21.07 -36.85 13.23
N GLN A 48 -20.42 -37.90 12.76
CA GLN A 48 -19.01 -38.14 13.09
C GLN A 48 -18.12 -37.07 12.45
N ASP A 49 -16.95 -36.84 13.04
CA ASP A 49 -15.94 -35.98 12.44
C ASP A 49 -15.61 -36.49 11.03
N ASP A 50 -15.42 -35.55 10.11
CA ASP A 50 -15.17 -35.82 8.68
C ASP A 50 -16.30 -36.54 7.92
N ALA A 51 -17.45 -36.77 8.54
CA ALA A 51 -18.59 -37.42 7.88
C ALA A 51 -19.19 -36.57 6.75
N ILE A 52 -19.06 -35.26 6.80
CA ILE A 52 -19.49 -34.33 5.75
C ILE A 52 -18.31 -33.97 4.86
N THR A 53 -18.16 -34.67 3.78
CA THR A 53 -17.11 -34.42 2.78
C THR A 53 -17.56 -33.39 1.74
N LEU A 54 -16.63 -32.86 0.97
CA LEU A 54 -16.92 -31.93 -0.12
C LEU A 54 -18.00 -32.48 -1.10
N ALA A 55 -17.94 -33.78 -1.41
CA ALA A 55 -18.91 -34.44 -2.30
C ALA A 55 -20.35 -34.50 -1.73
N LYS A 56 -20.52 -34.26 -0.43
CA LYS A 56 -21.82 -34.31 0.27
C LYS A 56 -22.42 -32.91 0.47
N MET A 57 -21.65 -31.89 0.17
CA MET A 57 -22.13 -30.48 0.20
C MET A 57 -22.47 -30.05 -1.22
N ALA A 58 -23.68 -29.55 -1.42
CA ALA A 58 -24.02 -28.88 -2.67
C ALA A 58 -23.25 -27.56 -2.78
N ASP A 59 -23.03 -27.08 -3.99
CA ASP A 59 -22.50 -25.75 -4.23
C ASP A 59 -23.36 -24.73 -3.49
N ASP A 60 -22.74 -23.76 -2.88
CA ASP A 60 -23.37 -22.69 -2.05
C ASP A 60 -24.15 -23.19 -0.80
N ALA A 61 -23.97 -24.46 -0.40
CA ALA A 61 -24.65 -25.01 0.78
C ALA A 61 -24.22 -24.36 2.10
N VAL A 62 -23.02 -23.76 2.16
CA VAL A 62 -22.48 -23.04 3.31
C VAL A 62 -22.31 -21.58 2.94
N GLY A 63 -23.26 -20.77 3.33
CA GLY A 63 -23.18 -19.31 3.18
C GLY A 63 -22.48 -18.63 4.35
N VAL A 64 -22.35 -17.31 4.29
CA VAL A 64 -21.67 -16.50 5.32
C VAL A 64 -22.32 -16.64 6.69
N ALA A 65 -23.65 -16.82 6.72
CA ALA A 65 -24.41 -16.98 7.96
C ALA A 65 -24.12 -18.29 8.70
N GLN A 66 -23.64 -19.32 7.99
CA GLN A 66 -23.27 -20.64 8.56
C GLN A 66 -21.82 -20.68 9.03
N LEU A 67 -21.00 -19.69 8.64
CA LEU A 67 -19.63 -19.59 9.10
C LEU A 67 -19.62 -19.00 10.52
N SER A 68 -19.06 -19.73 11.48
CA SER A 68 -18.88 -19.25 12.87
C SER A 68 -17.71 -18.24 12.94
N ALA A 69 -17.65 -17.31 12.01
CA ALA A 69 -16.58 -16.32 11.91
C ALA A 69 -16.91 -15.09 12.77
N THR A 70 -15.90 -14.50 13.41
CA THR A 70 -16.02 -13.24 14.12
C THR A 70 -15.94 -12.06 13.17
N GLY A 71 -16.62 -10.94 13.52
CA GLY A 71 -16.72 -9.76 12.68
C GLY A 71 -17.87 -9.83 11.67
N THR A 72 -17.93 -8.87 10.76
CA THR A 72 -19.00 -8.76 9.76
C THR A 72 -18.43 -8.90 8.35
N ALA A 73 -18.97 -9.82 7.56
CA ALA A 73 -18.64 -9.96 6.14
C ALA A 73 -19.05 -8.71 5.35
N SER A 74 -18.16 -8.21 4.50
CA SER A 74 -18.43 -7.11 3.56
C SER A 74 -17.54 -7.21 2.33
N SER A 75 -17.76 -6.35 1.36
CA SER A 75 -16.91 -6.28 0.14
C SER A 75 -15.48 -5.81 0.41
N SER A 76 -15.18 -5.27 1.60
CA SER A 76 -13.87 -4.75 1.99
C SER A 76 -13.10 -5.65 2.95
N VAL A 77 -13.66 -6.82 3.31
CA VAL A 77 -13.03 -7.76 4.24
C VAL A 77 -12.94 -9.16 3.63
N PHE A 78 -12.03 -9.97 4.13
CA PHE A 78 -11.88 -11.37 3.77
C PHE A 78 -11.84 -12.25 5.03
N LEU A 79 -12.18 -13.53 4.90
CA LEU A 79 -12.08 -14.49 5.98
C LEU A 79 -10.61 -14.88 6.17
N ARG A 80 -10.08 -14.61 7.34
CA ARG A 80 -8.71 -14.98 7.72
C ARG A 80 -8.63 -16.41 8.22
N GLY A 81 -7.39 -16.96 8.27
CA GLY A 81 -7.12 -18.30 8.79
C GLY A 81 -7.44 -18.50 10.29
N ASP A 82 -7.68 -17.42 11.03
CA ASP A 82 -8.15 -17.41 12.42
C ASP A 82 -9.68 -17.34 12.54
N ASN A 83 -10.38 -17.56 11.45
CA ASN A 83 -11.84 -17.52 11.34
C ASN A 83 -12.45 -16.13 11.68
N ALA A 84 -11.73 -15.05 11.36
CA ALA A 84 -12.20 -13.68 11.54
C ALA A 84 -12.35 -12.96 10.19
N TRP A 85 -13.45 -12.21 10.02
CA TRP A 85 -13.62 -11.26 8.93
C TRP A 85 -12.81 -10.01 9.24
N ALA A 86 -11.79 -9.74 8.46
CA ALA A 86 -10.94 -8.58 8.66
C ALA A 86 -10.61 -7.91 7.31
N ALA A 87 -10.41 -6.62 7.34
CA ALA A 87 -9.89 -5.91 6.18
C ALA A 87 -8.57 -6.53 5.73
N ALA A 88 -8.34 -6.59 4.42
CA ALA A 88 -7.01 -6.87 3.91
C ALA A 88 -6.06 -5.86 4.55
N GLY A 89 -5.08 -6.34 5.28
CA GLY A 89 -4.07 -5.46 5.86
C GLY A 89 -3.57 -4.57 4.74
N GLY A 90 -3.70 -3.25 4.88
CA GLY A 90 -3.22 -2.28 3.90
C GLY A 90 -1.79 -2.64 3.54
N GLY A 91 -1.44 -2.59 2.25
CA GLY A 91 -0.05 -2.76 1.84
C GLY A 91 0.83 -1.80 2.63
N LYS A 92 2.14 -2.07 2.69
CA LYS A 92 3.09 -1.20 3.41
C LYS A 92 3.11 0.25 2.88
N VAL A 93 2.60 0.50 1.67
CA VAL A 93 2.41 1.85 1.11
C VAL A 93 0.97 2.29 1.38
N GLY A 94 0.81 3.29 2.25
CA GLY A 94 -0.48 3.83 2.66
C GLY A 94 -1.03 4.85 1.65
N GLN A 95 -0.21 5.83 1.27
CA GLN A 95 -0.56 6.84 0.27
C GLN A 95 0.66 7.28 -0.53
N ILE A 96 0.41 7.81 -1.71
CA ILE A 96 1.44 8.40 -2.58
C ILE A 96 0.96 9.79 -2.98
N VAL A 97 1.80 10.79 -2.77
CA VAL A 97 1.57 12.16 -3.23
C VAL A 97 2.75 12.59 -4.09
N SER A 98 2.48 13.24 -5.21
CA SER A 98 3.51 13.58 -6.19
C SER A 98 3.35 14.99 -6.70
N ALA A 99 4.46 15.63 -7.02
CA ALA A 99 4.52 16.84 -7.82
C ALA A 99 5.52 16.64 -8.95
N GLN A 100 5.22 17.24 -10.10
CA GLN A 100 6.10 17.30 -11.26
C GLN A 100 6.17 18.73 -11.78
N TYR A 101 7.31 19.07 -12.35
CA TYR A 101 7.52 20.36 -12.98
C TYR A 101 8.12 20.13 -14.36
N THR A 102 7.43 20.63 -15.38
CA THR A 102 7.73 20.36 -16.80
C THR A 102 8.30 21.58 -17.53
N GLU A 103 8.19 22.75 -16.93
CA GLU A 103 8.74 23.98 -17.49
C GLU A 103 10.17 24.20 -17.02
N TYR A 104 10.89 25.14 -17.61
CA TYR A 104 12.15 25.57 -17.03
C TYR A 104 11.96 26.77 -16.10
N ASN A 105 12.84 26.91 -15.12
CA ASN A 105 12.87 28.08 -14.24
C ASN A 105 14.31 28.48 -13.93
N THR A 106 14.55 29.78 -13.81
CA THR A 106 15.88 30.35 -13.58
C THR A 106 15.99 30.91 -12.16
N TYR A 107 17.09 30.57 -11.51
CA TYR A 107 17.52 31.12 -10.23
C TYR A 107 18.84 31.84 -10.43
N ALA A 108 18.80 33.17 -10.38
CA ALA A 108 19.99 33.99 -10.51
C ALA A 108 20.65 34.14 -9.15
N SER A 109 21.91 33.75 -9.08
CA SER A 109 22.80 33.89 -7.91
C SER A 109 22.14 33.57 -6.56
N PRO A 110 21.65 32.35 -6.33
CA PRO A 110 21.04 32.00 -5.05
C PRO A 110 22.14 31.84 -3.98
N GLY A 111 22.75 32.95 -3.57
CA GLY A 111 23.84 33.01 -2.56
C GLY A 111 23.41 32.60 -1.15
N SER A 112 22.17 32.22 -0.96
CA SER A 112 21.64 31.61 0.25
C SER A 112 20.66 30.50 -0.12
N TRP A 113 20.38 29.58 0.82
CA TRP A 113 19.44 28.51 0.59
C TRP A 113 18.06 29.04 0.20
N THR A 114 17.68 28.79 -1.03
CA THR A 114 16.47 29.29 -1.68
C THR A 114 15.56 28.12 -2.04
N ASP A 115 14.26 28.25 -1.74
CA ASP A 115 13.27 27.22 -2.07
C ASP A 115 13.15 27.01 -3.59
N VAL A 116 13.18 25.76 -4.01
CA VAL A 116 12.86 25.38 -5.39
C VAL A 116 11.34 25.29 -5.49
N ASN A 117 10.73 26.43 -5.74
CA ASN A 117 9.29 26.56 -5.75
C ASN A 117 8.79 27.44 -6.90
N PRO A 118 8.94 27.01 -8.17
CA PRO A 118 8.42 27.77 -9.29
C PRO A 118 6.89 27.82 -9.23
N GLY A 119 6.35 28.95 -8.77
CA GLY A 119 4.91 29.16 -8.64
C GLY A 119 4.19 28.20 -7.68
N SER A 120 4.86 27.70 -6.65
CA SER A 120 4.36 26.67 -5.70
C SER A 120 4.12 25.28 -6.32
N ALA A 121 4.54 25.03 -7.56
CA ALA A 121 4.23 23.79 -8.27
C ALA A 121 5.13 22.59 -7.90
N PHE A 122 6.31 22.85 -7.30
CA PHE A 122 7.29 21.78 -7.04
C PHE A 122 7.47 21.49 -5.54
N THR A 123 6.34 21.34 -4.84
CA THR A 123 6.29 20.90 -3.44
C THR A 123 5.28 19.80 -3.27
N VAL A 124 5.48 18.92 -2.28
CA VAL A 124 4.54 17.85 -1.94
C VAL A 124 4.10 18.00 -0.50
N THR A 125 2.78 18.01 -0.29
CA THR A 125 2.20 17.97 1.06
C THR A 125 1.57 16.61 1.31
N ILE A 126 2.01 15.94 2.38
CA ILE A 126 1.51 14.63 2.79
C ILE A 126 1.11 14.67 4.27
N THR A 127 0.00 14.03 4.62
CA THR A 127 -0.46 13.91 6.02
C THR A 127 -0.37 12.45 6.43
N PRO A 128 0.63 12.06 7.25
CA PRO A 128 0.79 10.67 7.64
C PRO A 128 -0.39 10.17 8.47
N ALA A 129 -0.81 8.93 8.25
CA ALA A 129 -1.94 8.30 8.94
C ALA A 129 -1.60 7.96 10.41
N ALA A 130 -0.31 7.75 10.73
CA ALA A 130 0.15 7.43 12.08
C ALA A 130 1.51 8.08 12.37
N THR A 131 1.80 8.33 13.66
CA THR A 131 3.12 8.83 14.10
C THR A 131 4.24 7.83 13.87
N SER A 132 3.92 6.55 13.71
CA SER A 132 4.88 5.48 13.36
C SER A 132 5.16 5.39 11.86
N SER A 133 4.37 6.06 11.02
CA SER A 133 4.57 6.08 9.56
C SER A 133 5.91 6.72 9.22
N LYS A 134 6.55 6.18 8.19
CA LYS A 134 7.73 6.76 7.55
C LYS A 134 7.36 7.32 6.19
N ILE A 135 8.10 8.31 5.72
CA ILE A 135 7.89 8.89 4.39
C ILE A 135 9.12 8.61 3.53
N LEU A 136 8.96 7.80 2.50
CA LEU A 136 9.97 7.62 1.46
C LEU A 136 9.84 8.77 0.46
N VAL A 137 10.85 9.63 0.41
CA VAL A 137 10.95 10.72 -0.55
C VAL A 137 11.83 10.27 -1.70
N LEU A 138 11.29 10.34 -2.91
CA LEU A 138 12.00 10.11 -4.16
C LEU A 138 11.91 11.39 -4.98
N SER A 139 13.03 11.97 -5.32
CA SER A 139 13.07 13.16 -6.16
C SER A 139 14.15 13.04 -7.21
N THR A 140 13.85 13.52 -8.40
CA THR A 140 14.85 13.77 -9.43
C THR A 140 14.60 15.16 -9.97
N SER A 141 15.57 16.04 -9.81
CA SER A 141 15.54 17.39 -10.38
C SER A 141 16.70 17.54 -11.38
N ASN A 142 16.45 18.25 -12.46
CA ASN A 142 17.41 18.39 -13.56
C ASN A 142 17.88 19.83 -13.64
N TRP A 143 19.19 20.03 -13.66
CA TRP A 143 19.79 21.35 -13.47
C TRP A 143 20.88 21.64 -14.50
N GLY A 144 20.80 22.84 -15.08
CA GLY A 144 21.96 23.52 -15.63
C GLY A 144 22.53 24.48 -14.59
N ALA A 145 23.82 24.46 -14.36
CA ALA A 145 24.49 25.35 -13.41
C ALA A 145 25.83 25.87 -13.97
N VAL A 146 26.04 27.17 -13.87
CA VAL A 146 27.27 27.83 -14.32
C VAL A 146 28.40 27.67 -13.29
N THR A 147 28.03 27.51 -12.02
CA THR A 147 28.94 27.33 -10.89
C THR A 147 28.51 26.14 -10.03
N TYR A 148 29.13 25.96 -8.86
CA TYR A 148 28.87 24.79 -8.00
C TYR A 148 27.54 24.91 -7.27
N GLY A 149 26.47 24.44 -7.91
CA GLY A 149 25.17 24.37 -7.29
C GLY A 149 25.03 23.21 -6.32
N HIS A 150 24.35 23.42 -5.23
CA HIS A 150 24.06 22.41 -4.20
C HIS A 150 22.57 22.32 -3.94
N ILE A 151 22.09 21.12 -3.61
CA ILE A 151 20.69 20.85 -3.33
C ILE A 151 20.53 20.17 -1.97
N ARG A 152 19.50 20.54 -1.23
CA ARG A 152 19.09 19.82 -0.02
C ARG A 152 17.58 19.59 0.03
N LEU A 153 17.20 18.52 0.70
CA LEU A 153 15.81 18.18 1.00
C LEU A 153 15.38 18.86 2.29
N VAL A 154 14.18 19.40 2.31
CA VAL A 154 13.60 20.09 3.46
C VAL A 154 12.19 19.56 3.69
N ARG A 155 11.86 19.27 4.96
CA ARG A 155 10.51 19.05 5.45
C ARG A 155 10.08 20.25 6.27
N ASP A 156 9.07 20.97 5.83
CA ASP A 156 8.63 22.25 6.42
C ASP A 156 9.79 23.27 6.50
N SER A 157 10.39 23.41 7.68
CA SER A 157 11.62 24.22 7.92
C SER A 157 12.82 23.37 8.31
N THR A 158 12.66 22.05 8.44
CA THR A 158 13.71 21.13 8.89
C THR A 158 14.49 20.57 7.72
N VAL A 159 15.78 20.75 7.69
CA VAL A 159 16.69 20.13 6.71
C VAL A 159 16.82 18.64 7.03
N ILE A 160 16.59 17.79 6.04
CA ILE A 160 16.66 16.33 6.18
C ILE A 160 17.45 15.72 5.02
N GLY A 161 17.89 14.47 5.19
CA GLY A 161 18.54 13.72 4.12
C GLY A 161 19.83 14.35 3.61
N VAL A 162 20.60 14.99 4.49
CA VAL A 162 21.87 15.63 4.16
C VAL A 162 23.05 14.91 4.81
N GLY A 163 24.22 15.02 4.20
CA GLY A 163 25.46 14.53 4.78
C GLY A 163 25.91 15.33 6.00
N THR A 164 26.91 14.83 6.71
CA THR A 164 27.53 15.56 7.83
C THR A 164 28.47 16.63 7.28
N SER A 165 28.30 17.88 7.73
CA SER A 165 29.19 18.97 7.37
C SER A 165 30.60 18.73 7.95
N VAL A 166 31.62 18.99 7.15
CA VAL A 166 33.06 18.87 7.57
C VAL A 166 33.80 20.12 7.11
N GLY A 167 34.34 20.85 8.05
CA GLY A 167 35.00 22.15 7.79
C GLY A 167 34.02 23.14 7.14
N SER A 168 34.40 23.72 6.03
CA SER A 168 33.55 24.66 5.27
C SER A 168 32.58 24.00 4.27
N ARG A 169 32.56 22.65 4.18
CA ARG A 169 31.69 21.93 3.24
C ARG A 169 30.23 22.02 3.67
N LEU A 170 29.37 22.33 2.72
CA LEU A 170 27.93 22.36 2.96
C LEU A 170 27.37 20.95 3.15
N ALA A 171 26.43 20.81 4.08
CA ALA A 171 25.62 19.61 4.21
C ALA A 171 24.53 19.62 3.13
N THR A 172 24.58 18.68 2.20
CA THR A 172 23.72 18.64 1.00
C THR A 172 23.11 17.27 0.81
N SER A 173 21.95 17.20 0.14
CA SER A 173 21.34 15.94 -0.30
C SER A 173 21.85 15.51 -1.66
N SER A 174 22.20 16.47 -2.51
CA SER A 174 22.89 16.27 -3.78
C SER A 174 23.82 17.43 -4.04
N ASN A 175 24.88 17.22 -4.81
CA ASN A 175 26.02 18.13 -4.88
C ASN A 175 26.57 18.29 -6.29
N ALA A 176 27.31 19.40 -6.49
CA ALA A 176 28.15 19.66 -7.64
C ALA A 176 27.42 19.63 -8.99
N LEU A 177 26.38 20.43 -9.13
CA LEU A 177 25.64 20.58 -10.38
C LEU A 177 26.35 21.55 -11.36
N TYR A 178 27.60 21.30 -11.62
CA TYR A 178 28.42 22.20 -12.45
C TYR A 178 28.49 21.68 -13.89
N CYS A 179 28.03 22.46 -14.85
CA CYS A 179 28.05 22.16 -16.29
C CYS A 179 29.33 22.73 -16.93
N PHE A 180 30.50 22.24 -16.49
CA PHE A 180 31.81 22.72 -16.96
C PHE A 180 31.97 22.51 -18.46
N ASP A 181 32.36 23.56 -19.15
CA ASP A 181 32.66 23.61 -20.60
C ASP A 181 31.52 23.16 -21.54
N ASN A 182 30.31 22.94 -21.04
CA ASN A 182 29.17 22.61 -21.90
C ASN A 182 27.87 23.23 -21.41
N GLU A 183 27.55 24.40 -21.94
CA GLU A 183 26.36 25.19 -21.60
C GLU A 183 25.04 24.51 -22.00
N HIS A 184 25.11 23.44 -22.80
CA HIS A 184 23.94 22.76 -23.37
C HIS A 184 23.46 21.57 -22.55
N VAL A 185 24.16 21.22 -21.48
CA VAL A 185 23.83 20.02 -20.68
C VAL A 185 23.07 20.35 -19.42
N THR A 186 22.32 19.37 -18.94
CA THR A 186 21.70 19.36 -17.63
C THR A 186 22.20 18.17 -16.83
N HIS A 187 22.30 18.30 -15.53
CA HIS A 187 22.61 17.23 -14.59
C HIS A 187 21.37 16.82 -13.80
N ALA A 188 21.11 15.53 -13.75
CA ALA A 188 20.08 15.00 -12.84
C ALA A 188 20.63 14.95 -11.40
N ALA A 189 19.85 15.44 -10.45
CA ALA A 189 20.12 15.38 -9.03
C ALA A 189 19.10 14.46 -8.35
N PRO A 190 19.36 13.14 -8.31
CA PRO A 190 18.49 12.20 -7.61
C PRO A 190 18.67 12.33 -6.10
N ILE A 191 17.54 12.26 -5.38
CA ILE A 191 17.48 12.19 -3.92
C ILE A 191 16.54 11.06 -3.56
N MET A 192 17.00 10.18 -2.67
CA MET A 192 16.19 9.14 -2.06
C MET A 192 16.43 9.17 -0.55
N TRP A 193 15.37 9.41 0.21
CA TRP A 193 15.48 9.51 1.66
C TRP A 193 14.27 8.91 2.36
N MET A 194 14.53 8.13 3.41
CA MET A 194 13.50 7.62 4.31
C MET A 194 13.41 8.52 5.53
N ASP A 195 12.38 9.35 5.60
CA ASP A 195 12.11 10.23 6.73
C ASP A 195 11.25 9.54 7.80
N SER A 196 11.44 9.94 9.05
CA SER A 196 10.66 9.48 10.21
C SER A 196 10.11 10.69 10.94
N PRO A 197 9.02 11.30 10.46
CA PRO A 197 8.55 12.59 10.94
C PRO A 197 7.91 12.54 12.32
N SER A 198 7.45 11.36 12.77
CA SER A 198 6.74 11.16 14.04
C SER A 198 5.54 12.11 14.20
N SER A 199 4.79 12.34 13.13
CA SER A 199 3.71 13.32 13.05
C SER A 199 2.52 12.78 12.27
N THR A 200 1.33 13.23 12.60
CA THR A 200 0.09 13.06 11.84
C THR A 200 -0.42 14.40 11.27
N SER A 201 0.36 15.47 11.39
CA SER A 201 0.05 16.75 10.77
C SER A 201 0.46 16.75 9.29
N ALA A 202 -0.08 17.68 8.52
CA ALA A 202 0.36 17.92 7.15
C ALA A 202 1.83 18.37 7.13
N LEU A 203 2.65 17.73 6.32
CA LEU A 203 4.09 17.96 6.17
C LEU A 203 4.40 18.35 4.73
N VAL A 204 5.16 19.43 4.55
CA VAL A 204 5.55 19.93 3.23
C VAL A 204 6.98 19.49 2.93
N TYR A 205 7.18 18.71 1.88
CA TYR A 205 8.50 18.33 1.36
C TYR A 205 8.84 19.18 0.15
N LYS A 206 10.04 19.75 0.15
CA LYS A 206 10.55 20.61 -0.90
C LYS A 206 12.06 20.48 -1.03
N LEU A 207 12.58 21.01 -2.12
CA LEU A 207 14.02 21.18 -2.33
C LEU A 207 14.43 22.63 -2.04
N GLN A 208 15.66 22.79 -1.58
CA GLN A 208 16.36 24.09 -1.55
C GLN A 208 17.66 23.98 -2.32
N ILE A 209 18.03 25.07 -2.95
CA ILE A 209 19.28 25.24 -3.67
C ILE A 209 20.10 26.38 -3.10
N ILE A 210 21.39 26.28 -3.29
CA ILE A 210 22.35 27.37 -3.09
C ILE A 210 23.42 27.25 -4.17
N ASP A 211 23.89 28.40 -4.62
CA ASP A 211 25.11 28.53 -5.42
C ASP A 211 26.16 29.21 -4.55
N ASP A 212 27.37 28.73 -4.55
CA ASP A 212 28.44 29.24 -3.70
C ASP A 212 29.18 30.43 -4.31
N HIS A 213 28.81 30.83 -5.54
CA HIS A 213 29.38 31.98 -6.26
C HIS A 213 28.36 33.09 -6.50
N SER A 214 28.78 34.33 -6.31
CA SER A 214 27.94 35.53 -6.44
C SER A 214 27.41 35.78 -7.85
N GLU A 215 27.98 35.15 -8.86
CA GLU A 215 27.55 35.24 -10.27
C GLU A 215 26.94 33.95 -10.81
N GLY A 216 26.58 33.03 -9.90
CA GLY A 216 26.05 31.74 -10.25
C GLY A 216 24.67 31.82 -10.87
N LEU A 217 24.40 30.93 -11.80
CA LEU A 217 23.12 30.74 -12.44
C LEU A 217 22.76 29.27 -12.33
N MET A 218 21.58 28.99 -11.77
CA MET A 218 21.00 27.67 -11.75
C MET A 218 19.68 27.66 -12.51
N ARG A 219 19.49 26.69 -13.40
CA ARG A 219 18.22 26.51 -14.13
C ARG A 219 17.65 25.13 -13.87
N LEU A 220 16.43 25.11 -13.39
CA LEU A 220 15.64 23.88 -13.25
C LEU A 220 15.06 23.55 -14.64
N ASN A 221 15.24 22.31 -15.07
CA ASN A 221 14.78 21.77 -16.35
C ASN A 221 15.32 22.51 -17.59
N GLY A 222 16.50 23.09 -17.51
CA GLY A 222 17.10 23.76 -18.65
C GLY A 222 18.61 23.82 -18.54
N SER A 223 19.25 23.91 -19.69
CA SER A 223 20.68 24.14 -19.81
C SER A 223 21.05 25.58 -19.47
N THR A 224 22.33 25.87 -19.24
CA THR A 224 22.76 27.20 -18.82
C THR A 224 22.63 28.26 -19.90
N ASP A 225 22.74 27.88 -21.17
CA ASP A 225 22.55 28.78 -22.31
C ASP A 225 21.06 28.95 -22.71
N ASN A 226 20.22 27.95 -22.36
CA ASN A 226 18.78 27.93 -22.66
C ASN A 226 18.44 28.28 -24.12
N VAL A 227 19.23 27.79 -25.05
CA VAL A 227 19.08 28.07 -26.47
C VAL A 227 17.94 27.22 -27.05
N ASP A 228 17.18 27.79 -27.97
CA ASP A 228 16.15 27.04 -28.73
C ASP A 228 16.82 26.23 -29.85
N ALA A 229 17.31 25.05 -29.48
CA ALA A 229 17.99 24.14 -30.38
C ALA A 229 17.70 22.67 -29.99
N VAL A 230 17.78 21.78 -30.96
CA VAL A 230 17.48 20.33 -30.77
C VAL A 230 18.38 19.62 -29.75
N TYR A 231 19.51 20.19 -29.43
CA TYR A 231 20.45 19.68 -28.42
C TYR A 231 20.22 20.26 -27.00
N SER A 232 19.31 21.24 -26.86
CA SER A 232 18.94 21.84 -25.57
C SER A 232 17.56 21.34 -25.16
N GLY A 233 17.51 20.24 -24.42
CA GLY A 233 16.25 19.64 -23.96
C GLY A 233 15.69 20.29 -22.71
N VAL A 234 14.36 20.20 -22.54
CA VAL A 234 13.67 20.57 -21.30
C VAL A 234 13.21 19.26 -20.62
N PRO A 235 13.97 18.74 -19.66
CA PRO A 235 13.59 17.54 -18.93
C PRO A 235 12.52 17.84 -17.90
N VAL A 236 11.87 16.79 -17.36
CA VAL A 236 10.92 16.89 -16.26
C VAL A 236 11.60 16.62 -14.92
N SER A 237 11.29 17.45 -13.91
CA SER A 237 11.67 17.19 -12.52
C SER A 237 10.47 16.68 -11.72
N THR A 238 10.71 15.74 -10.81
CA THR A 238 9.67 15.08 -10.02
C THR A 238 10.06 15.00 -8.55
N ILE A 239 9.04 15.04 -7.68
CA ILE A 239 9.15 14.70 -6.27
C ILE A 239 7.94 13.84 -5.88
N HIS A 240 8.20 12.72 -5.22
CA HIS A 240 7.20 11.77 -4.76
C HIS A 240 7.41 11.51 -3.28
N CYS A 241 6.32 11.52 -2.51
CA CYS A 241 6.31 11.10 -1.12
C CYS A 241 5.38 9.89 -0.98
N LEU A 242 5.94 8.78 -0.50
CA LEU A 242 5.22 7.55 -0.26
C LEU A 242 5.17 7.31 1.24
N GLU A 243 3.97 7.22 1.80
CA GLU A 243 3.81 6.82 3.19
C GLU A 243 4.04 5.31 3.32
N ILE A 244 4.99 4.93 4.16
CA ILE A 244 5.27 3.56 4.54
C ILE A 244 4.66 3.34 5.93
N THR A 245 3.58 2.57 5.97
CA THR A 245 2.88 2.24 7.21
C THR A 245 3.65 1.23 8.05
N ALA A 246 3.55 1.32 9.36
CA ALA A 246 4.18 0.40 10.29
C ALA A 246 3.57 -1.02 10.27
#